data_13eea4c0affc5f3c81e88c11226d375a
#
_entry.id   13eea4c0affc5f3c81e88c11226d375a
#
_cell.length_a   1.000
_cell.length_b   1.000
_cell.length_c   1.000
_cell.angle_alpha   90.00
_cell.angle_beta   90.00
_cell.angle_gamma   90.00
#
_symmetry.space_group_name_H-M   'P 1'
#
loop_
_entity.id
_entity.type
_entity.pdbx_description
1 polymer ?
#
loop_
_entity_poly.entity_id
_entity_poly.type
_entity_poly.pdbx_seq_one_letter_code
_entity_poly.pdbx_strand_id
1 'polypeptide(L)'
;MGSPPGAAEAAAANGEHHCACKHEHAEGAAAEPGAKKECHCKHGEVAAAEAGEAKHCACKHDAHDAEGHAISTEPHLGFIEDLASLIDIQEEATVSRTVLREDGLRAVLFGFDKDQALSEHTAAMPVIIQVLEGKLRVGGEGREVELTAGGIVYLSARLPHTVYAVEPSKMLLQMFDNRG
;
A
#
# COMPACT_ATOMS: atom_id res chain seq x y z
N MET A 1 35.26 -10.55 -56.94
CA MET A 1 35.94 -11.80 -56.63
C MET A 1 35.63 -12.13 -55.18
N GLY A 2 34.86 -13.20 -54.95
CA GLY A 2 34.86 -13.95 -53.73
C GLY A 2 34.13 -13.38 -52.52
N SER A 3 32.78 -13.53 -52.47
CA SER A 3 32.04 -13.51 -51.19
C SER A 3 32.19 -14.86 -50.50
N PRO A 4 32.34 -14.92 -49.15
CA PRO A 4 32.22 -16.16 -48.41
C PRO A 4 30.76 -16.41 -47.97
N PRO A 5 30.40 -17.68 -47.66
CA PRO A 5 29.04 -18.14 -47.46
C PRO A 5 28.54 -17.87 -46.04
N GLY A 6 27.23 -17.72 -45.96
CA GLY A 6 26.48 -17.45 -44.72
C GLY A 6 26.57 -18.58 -43.69
N ALA A 7 26.64 -18.17 -42.43
CA ALA A 7 26.40 -19.02 -41.27
C ALA A 7 24.91 -18.88 -40.88
N ALA A 8 24.22 -20.03 -40.88
CA ALA A 8 22.84 -20.11 -40.39
C ALA A 8 22.85 -20.09 -38.88
N GLU A 9 22.27 -19.04 -38.31
CA GLU A 9 21.99 -18.91 -36.89
C GLU A 9 20.68 -19.64 -36.56
N ALA A 10 20.81 -20.70 -35.79
CA ALA A 10 19.65 -21.41 -35.24
C ALA A 10 18.94 -20.54 -34.18
N ALA A 11 17.76 -20.09 -34.49
CA ALA A 11 16.88 -19.47 -33.54
C ALA A 11 16.43 -20.49 -32.47
N ALA A 12 16.95 -20.37 -31.27
CA ALA A 12 16.40 -21.04 -30.10
C ALA A 12 15.06 -20.39 -29.73
N ALA A 13 13.97 -21.11 -29.92
CA ALA A 13 12.65 -20.72 -29.46
C ALA A 13 12.61 -20.83 -27.92
N ASN A 14 12.67 -19.67 -27.25
CA ASN A 14 12.31 -19.55 -25.85
C ASN A 14 10.79 -19.68 -25.76
N GLY A 15 10.32 -20.86 -25.36
CA GLY A 15 8.91 -21.07 -25.02
C GLY A 15 8.57 -20.34 -23.71
N GLU A 16 7.99 -19.16 -23.82
CA GLU A 16 7.36 -18.48 -22.71
C GLU A 16 6.07 -19.22 -22.35
N HIS A 17 6.12 -19.98 -21.26
CA HIS A 17 4.94 -20.60 -20.68
C HIS A 17 4.17 -19.56 -19.87
N HIS A 18 3.13 -18.96 -20.46
CA HIS A 18 2.15 -18.15 -19.75
C HIS A 18 1.26 -19.07 -18.91
N CYS A 19 1.42 -19.04 -17.58
CA CYS A 19 0.45 -19.60 -16.65
C CYS A 19 -0.75 -18.64 -16.55
N ALA A 20 -1.89 -18.97 -17.15
CA ALA A 20 -3.14 -18.27 -16.97
C ALA A 20 -3.85 -18.81 -15.73
N CYS A 21 -3.66 -18.19 -14.57
CA CYS A 21 -4.45 -18.49 -13.37
C CYS A 21 -5.79 -17.74 -13.47
N LYS A 22 -6.90 -18.47 -13.63
CA LYS A 22 -8.25 -17.91 -13.53
C LYS A 22 -8.63 -17.85 -12.05
N HIS A 23 -8.75 -16.65 -11.50
CA HIS A 23 -9.36 -16.43 -10.19
C HIS A 23 -10.88 -16.34 -10.37
N GLU A 24 -11.61 -17.35 -9.91
CA GLU A 24 -13.05 -17.22 -9.73
C GLU A 24 -13.30 -16.51 -8.40
N HIS A 25 -13.86 -15.32 -8.46
CA HIS A 25 -14.36 -14.58 -7.31
C HIS A 25 -15.66 -15.23 -6.84
N ALA A 26 -15.62 -15.93 -5.72
CA ALA A 26 -16.84 -16.32 -4.98
C ALA A 26 -17.23 -15.12 -4.10
N GLU A 27 -18.37 -14.50 -4.41
CA GLU A 27 -19.01 -13.51 -3.57
C GLU A 27 -19.52 -14.15 -2.28
N GLY A 28 -19.17 -13.55 -1.15
CA GLY A 28 -19.87 -13.68 0.12
C GLY A 28 -19.42 -14.79 1.06
N ALA A 29 -18.39 -14.52 1.89
CA ALA A 29 -18.31 -14.97 3.28
C ALA A 29 -17.10 -14.30 3.96
N ALA A 30 -17.28 -13.84 5.20
CA ALA A 30 -16.26 -13.20 6.03
C ALA A 30 -15.01 -14.08 6.14
N ALA A 31 -13.86 -13.56 5.71
CA ALA A 31 -12.59 -14.27 5.73
C ALA A 31 -11.95 -14.18 7.11
N GLU A 32 -11.73 -15.32 7.75
CA GLU A 32 -10.88 -15.47 8.93
C GLU A 32 -9.41 -15.23 8.60
N PRO A 33 -8.61 -14.54 9.47
CA PRO A 33 -7.20 -14.30 9.22
C PRO A 33 -6.39 -15.56 9.48
N GLY A 34 -5.82 -16.16 8.43
CA GLY A 34 -4.86 -17.26 8.57
C GLY A 34 -4.92 -18.40 7.57
N ALA A 35 -5.79 -18.40 6.61
CA ALA A 35 -5.88 -19.46 5.60
C ALA A 35 -4.79 -19.32 4.54
N LYS A 36 -3.81 -20.22 4.53
CA LYS A 36 -2.85 -20.38 3.44
C LYS A 36 -3.62 -20.78 2.19
N LYS A 37 -3.64 -19.92 1.18
CA LYS A 37 -4.23 -20.21 -0.13
C LYS A 37 -3.28 -21.16 -0.89
N GLU A 38 -3.68 -22.41 -1.03
CA GLU A 38 -2.96 -23.38 -1.88
C GLU A 38 -3.29 -23.08 -3.34
N CYS A 39 -2.29 -22.70 -4.13
CA CYS A 39 -2.43 -22.57 -5.57
C CYS A 39 -2.45 -23.96 -6.21
N HIS A 40 -3.58 -24.37 -6.78
CA HIS A 40 -3.70 -25.56 -7.61
C HIS A 40 -3.37 -25.19 -9.07
N CYS A 41 -2.13 -25.44 -9.47
CA CYS A 41 -1.76 -25.39 -10.88
C CYS A 41 -2.18 -26.74 -11.55
N LYS A 42 -3.17 -26.73 -12.43
CA LYS A 42 -3.47 -27.87 -13.30
C LYS A 42 -2.37 -27.95 -14.37
N HIS A 43 -1.39 -28.80 -14.14
CA HIS A 43 -0.46 -29.22 -15.21
C HIS A 43 -1.19 -30.23 -16.07
N GLY A 44 -1.40 -29.89 -17.36
CA GLY A 44 -1.85 -30.86 -18.35
C GLY A 44 -0.85 -32.00 -18.48
N GLU A 45 -1.35 -33.25 -18.65
CA GLU A 45 -0.57 -34.45 -18.78
C GLU A 45 0.52 -34.31 -19.83
N VAL A 46 1.75 -34.36 -19.40
CA VAL A 46 2.92 -34.67 -20.27
C VAL A 46 3.47 -36.02 -19.85
N ALA A 47 3.55 -36.89 -20.82
CA ALA A 47 4.00 -38.27 -20.70
C ALA A 47 5.34 -38.40 -19.95
N ALA A 48 5.47 -39.52 -19.23
CA ALA A 48 6.57 -39.89 -18.35
C ALA A 48 7.95 -39.74 -19.02
N ALA A 49 8.84 -38.98 -18.36
CA ALA A 49 10.30 -39.12 -18.48
C ALA A 49 10.96 -38.71 -17.17
N GLU A 50 11.52 -39.70 -16.52
CA GLU A 50 12.65 -39.74 -15.59
C GLU A 50 12.90 -38.64 -14.54
N ALA A 51 13.18 -39.13 -13.34
CA ALA A 51 13.47 -38.43 -12.10
C ALA A 51 14.53 -37.31 -12.24
N GLY A 52 14.20 -36.11 -11.77
CA GLY A 52 15.17 -35.03 -11.62
C GLY A 52 14.51 -33.69 -11.41
N GLU A 53 14.63 -33.17 -10.19
CA GLU A 53 14.42 -31.78 -9.76
C GLU A 53 12.99 -31.24 -9.83
N ALA A 54 12.39 -31.14 -8.66
CA ALA A 54 11.17 -30.36 -8.42
C ALA A 54 11.40 -28.92 -8.88
N LYS A 55 10.88 -28.55 -10.05
CA LYS A 55 10.85 -27.16 -10.52
C LYS A 55 9.86 -26.40 -9.65
N HIS A 56 10.39 -25.67 -8.68
CA HIS A 56 9.60 -24.67 -7.96
C HIS A 56 9.06 -23.65 -8.97
N CYS A 57 7.76 -23.63 -9.11
CA CYS A 57 7.09 -22.56 -9.84
C CYS A 57 7.26 -21.28 -9.01
N ALA A 58 8.18 -20.41 -9.40
CA ALA A 58 8.34 -19.08 -8.81
C ALA A 58 7.21 -18.18 -9.33
N CYS A 59 6.00 -18.37 -8.83
CA CYS A 59 4.94 -17.41 -9.05
C CYS A 59 5.34 -16.14 -8.27
N LYS A 60 5.75 -15.08 -8.99
CA LYS A 60 5.84 -13.75 -8.41
C LYS A 60 4.42 -13.32 -8.06
N HIS A 61 4.05 -13.50 -6.81
CA HIS A 61 2.84 -12.87 -6.30
C HIS A 61 3.18 -11.40 -6.07
N ASP A 62 2.77 -10.54 -6.99
CA ASP A 62 2.80 -9.12 -6.76
C ASP A 62 1.97 -8.83 -5.50
N ALA A 63 2.57 -8.13 -4.53
CA ALA A 63 1.88 -7.73 -3.33
C ALA A 63 0.81 -6.70 -3.73
N HIS A 64 -0.47 -7.11 -3.62
CA HIS A 64 -1.59 -6.21 -3.82
C HIS A 64 -2.07 -5.68 -2.47
N ASP A 65 -2.47 -4.42 -2.44
CA ASP A 65 -3.15 -3.84 -1.27
C ASP A 65 -4.58 -4.39 -1.14
N ALA A 66 -5.28 -3.99 -0.06
CA ALA A 66 -6.64 -4.44 0.21
C ALA A 66 -7.65 -3.98 -0.86
N GLU A 67 -7.31 -2.98 -1.68
CA GLU A 67 -8.08 -2.49 -2.81
C GLU A 67 -7.61 -3.06 -4.18
N GLY A 68 -6.65 -3.99 -4.17
CA GLY A 68 -6.18 -4.67 -5.39
C GLY A 68 -5.16 -3.89 -6.22
N HIS A 69 -4.56 -2.82 -5.67
CA HIS A 69 -3.48 -2.08 -6.34
C HIS A 69 -2.14 -2.80 -6.14
N ALA A 70 -1.38 -2.98 -7.20
CA ALA A 70 -0.02 -3.50 -7.12
C ALA A 70 0.89 -2.50 -6.41
N ILE A 71 1.55 -2.95 -5.32
CA ILE A 71 2.60 -2.17 -4.66
C ILE A 71 3.89 -2.45 -5.42
N SER A 72 4.52 -1.41 -5.97
CA SER A 72 5.79 -1.56 -6.67
C SER A 72 6.89 -1.92 -5.66
N THR A 73 7.63 -3.00 -5.94
CA THR A 73 8.82 -3.38 -5.19
C THR A 73 10.11 -2.94 -5.89
N GLU A 74 9.99 -2.42 -7.12
CA GLU A 74 11.14 -1.91 -7.86
C GLU A 74 11.46 -0.47 -7.43
N PRO A 75 12.74 -0.08 -7.41
CA PRO A 75 13.13 1.29 -7.11
C PRO A 75 12.45 2.28 -8.07
N HIS A 76 11.70 3.23 -7.53
CA HIS A 76 11.00 4.25 -8.31
C HIS A 76 10.96 5.58 -7.55
N LEU A 77 10.61 6.65 -8.26
CA LEU A 77 10.38 7.97 -7.69
C LEU A 77 8.89 8.30 -7.79
N GLY A 78 8.23 8.41 -6.62
CA GLY A 78 6.87 8.94 -6.51
C GLY A 78 6.89 10.41 -6.06
N PHE A 79 5.98 11.24 -6.58
CA PHE A 79 5.83 12.62 -6.11
C PHE A 79 4.37 13.07 -6.16
N ILE A 80 4.05 14.04 -5.32
CA ILE A 80 2.78 14.77 -5.30
C ILE A 80 3.14 16.23 -5.27
N GLU A 81 2.76 16.98 -6.31
CA GLU A 81 3.15 18.38 -6.49
C GLU A 81 2.53 19.30 -5.43
N ASP A 82 1.23 19.12 -5.18
CA ASP A 82 0.49 19.89 -4.17
C ASP A 82 -0.44 18.94 -3.38
N LEU A 83 0.04 18.56 -2.22
CA LEU A 83 -0.67 17.62 -1.35
C LEU A 83 -1.97 18.20 -0.78
N ALA A 84 -1.96 19.49 -0.43
CA ALA A 84 -3.11 20.14 0.19
C ALA A 84 -4.29 20.31 -0.77
N SER A 85 -4.02 20.40 -2.07
CA SER A 85 -5.06 20.52 -3.10
C SER A 85 -5.85 19.21 -3.35
N LEU A 86 -5.36 18.07 -2.83
CA LEU A 86 -5.99 16.76 -3.07
C LEU A 86 -7.24 16.50 -2.24
N ILE A 87 -7.57 17.38 -1.29
CA ILE A 87 -8.75 17.24 -0.44
C ILE A 87 -9.37 18.60 -0.15
N ASP A 88 -10.70 18.65 -0.21
CA ASP A 88 -11.48 19.82 0.21
C ASP A 88 -12.05 19.59 1.60
N ILE A 89 -12.06 20.66 2.42
CA ILE A 89 -12.74 20.65 3.71
C ILE A 89 -14.24 20.68 3.44
N GLN A 90 -14.95 19.71 4.00
CA GLN A 90 -16.42 19.65 3.90
C GLN A 90 -17.04 20.19 5.17
N GLU A 91 -18.10 20.99 5.04
CA GLU A 91 -18.84 21.57 6.17
C GLU A 91 -19.34 20.48 7.13
N GLU A 92 -19.13 20.68 8.42
CA GLU A 92 -19.51 19.78 9.51
C GLU A 92 -18.99 18.33 9.36
N ALA A 93 -17.88 18.12 8.63
CA ALA A 93 -17.39 16.78 8.34
C ALA A 93 -15.88 16.63 8.52
N THR A 94 -15.49 15.38 8.74
CA THR A 94 -14.11 14.92 8.56
C THR A 94 -14.08 14.04 7.34
N VAL A 95 -13.21 14.36 6.39
CA VAL A 95 -13.00 13.59 5.15
C VAL A 95 -11.57 13.09 5.10
N SER A 96 -11.34 11.94 4.43
CA SER A 96 -10.00 11.40 4.27
C SER A 96 -9.78 10.79 2.89
N ARG A 97 -8.52 10.81 2.44
CA ARG A 97 -8.08 10.21 1.19
C ARG A 97 -6.69 9.60 1.34
N THR A 98 -6.53 8.33 0.97
CA THR A 98 -5.19 7.75 0.83
C THR A 98 -4.50 8.41 -0.38
N VAL A 99 -3.34 9.01 -0.15
CA VAL A 99 -2.58 9.75 -1.17
C VAL A 99 -1.30 9.04 -1.59
N LEU A 100 -0.78 8.16 -0.75
CA LEU A 100 0.40 7.36 -1.06
C LEU A 100 0.27 5.99 -0.38
N ARG A 101 0.64 4.94 -1.10
CA ARG A 101 0.70 3.58 -0.59
C ARG A 101 1.89 2.87 -1.21
N GLU A 102 2.90 2.62 -0.39
CA GLU A 102 4.16 2.00 -0.76
C GLU A 102 4.48 0.86 0.20
N ASP A 103 5.48 0.06 -0.11
CA ASP A 103 5.96 -0.96 0.83
C ASP A 103 6.49 -0.30 2.10
N GLY A 104 5.88 -0.65 3.23
CA GLY A 104 6.22 -0.08 4.55
C GLY A 104 5.71 1.33 4.83
N LEU A 105 5.01 2.00 3.90
CA LEU A 105 4.51 3.36 4.08
C LEU A 105 3.10 3.53 3.51
N ARG A 106 2.20 4.06 4.34
CA ARG A 106 0.89 4.54 3.90
C ARG A 106 0.69 5.97 4.36
N ALA A 107 0.32 6.85 3.43
CA ALA A 107 -0.01 8.24 3.72
C ALA A 107 -1.49 8.53 3.43
N VAL A 108 -2.17 9.12 4.41
CA VAL A 108 -3.59 9.49 4.34
C VAL A 108 -3.71 10.99 4.62
N LEU A 109 -4.33 11.67 3.72
CA LEU A 109 -4.67 13.09 3.86
C LEU A 109 -6.06 13.21 4.49
N PHE A 110 -6.19 14.10 5.47
CA PHE A 110 -7.45 14.42 6.14
C PHE A 110 -7.79 15.89 5.97
N GLY A 111 -9.07 16.17 5.76
CA GLY A 111 -9.68 17.49 5.87
C GLY A 111 -10.68 17.48 7.02
N PHE A 112 -10.57 18.44 7.91
CA PHE A 112 -11.46 18.64 9.04
C PHE A 112 -12.12 20.00 8.94
N ASP A 113 -13.42 20.06 9.09
CA ASP A 113 -14.04 21.33 9.45
C ASP A 113 -13.75 21.68 10.91
N LYS A 114 -14.00 22.92 11.28
CA LYS A 114 -13.87 23.37 12.66
C LYS A 114 -14.68 22.49 13.60
N ASP A 115 -14.14 22.22 14.78
CA ASP A 115 -14.75 21.43 15.86
C ASP A 115 -14.92 19.93 15.52
N GLN A 116 -14.47 19.48 14.34
CA GLN A 116 -14.42 18.05 14.01
C GLN A 116 -13.27 17.35 14.74
N ALA A 117 -13.47 16.07 15.06
CA ALA A 117 -12.51 15.32 15.85
C ALA A 117 -12.43 13.85 15.43
N LEU A 118 -11.27 13.26 15.64
CA LEU A 118 -11.11 11.82 15.78
C LEU A 118 -11.07 11.49 17.28
N SER A 119 -12.08 10.73 17.74
CA SER A 119 -12.17 10.25 19.12
C SER A 119 -10.96 9.40 19.47
N GLU A 120 -10.75 9.12 20.77
CA GLU A 120 -9.62 8.31 21.23
C GLU A 120 -9.58 6.96 20.51
N HIS A 121 -8.43 6.69 19.90
CA HIS A 121 -8.14 5.48 19.17
C HIS A 121 -6.65 5.17 19.20
N THR A 122 -6.25 4.02 18.65
CA THR A 122 -4.85 3.60 18.55
C THR A 122 -4.52 3.22 17.11
N ALA A 123 -3.28 3.43 16.71
CA ALA A 123 -2.73 2.86 15.47
C ALA A 123 -1.86 1.64 15.82
N ALA A 124 -1.98 0.57 15.04
CA ALA A 124 -1.18 -0.66 15.25
C ALA A 124 0.33 -0.43 15.02
N MET A 125 0.67 0.59 14.26
CA MET A 125 2.03 0.97 13.83
C MET A 125 2.36 2.39 14.28
N PRO A 126 3.64 2.78 14.34
CA PRO A 126 4.03 4.16 14.57
C PRO A 126 3.47 5.07 13.49
N VAL A 127 3.08 6.28 13.88
CA VAL A 127 2.55 7.27 12.94
C VAL A 127 3.17 8.64 13.16
N ILE A 128 3.22 9.40 12.08
CA ILE A 128 3.53 10.83 12.10
C ILE A 128 2.29 11.58 11.61
N ILE A 129 1.88 12.58 12.38
CA ILE A 129 0.87 13.57 11.98
C ILE A 129 1.60 14.87 11.64
N GLN A 130 1.35 15.40 10.46
CA GLN A 130 1.83 16.71 10.01
C GLN A 130 0.64 17.58 9.65
N VAL A 131 0.59 18.80 10.21
CA VAL A 131 -0.42 19.80 9.84
C VAL A 131 0.04 20.52 8.57
N LEU A 132 -0.82 20.54 7.56
CA LEU A 132 -0.57 21.25 6.31
C LEU A 132 -1.21 22.63 6.32
N GLU A 133 -2.44 22.73 6.80
CA GLU A 133 -3.23 23.97 6.91
C GLU A 133 -4.01 23.96 8.22
N GLY A 134 -4.26 25.15 8.78
CA GLY A 134 -5.08 25.31 9.97
C GLY A 134 -4.36 24.97 11.28
N LYS A 135 -5.14 24.56 12.29
CA LYS A 135 -4.68 24.25 13.64
C LYS A 135 -5.38 23.02 14.20
N LEU A 136 -4.58 22.07 14.63
CA LEU A 136 -5.03 20.84 15.28
C LEU A 136 -4.54 20.79 16.73
N ARG A 137 -5.34 20.16 17.59
CA ARG A 137 -4.94 19.74 18.92
C ARG A 137 -4.86 18.22 18.94
N VAL A 138 -3.70 17.69 19.31
CA VAL A 138 -3.45 16.24 19.41
C VAL A 138 -3.25 15.90 20.88
N GLY A 139 -4.07 14.99 21.40
CA GLY A 139 -4.00 14.47 22.76
C GLY A 139 -3.36 13.10 22.81
N GLY A 140 -2.53 12.83 23.81
CA GLY A 140 -1.90 11.54 24.09
C GLY A 140 -1.01 11.60 25.32
N GLU A 141 -0.79 10.48 25.99
CA GLU A 141 0.02 10.39 27.23
C GLU A 141 -0.44 11.36 28.34
N GLY A 142 -1.74 11.65 28.42
CA GLY A 142 -2.29 12.56 29.41
C GLY A 142 -1.98 14.05 29.19
N ARG A 143 -1.49 14.43 28.02
CA ARG A 143 -1.22 15.81 27.59
C ARG A 143 -1.83 16.12 26.22
N GLU A 144 -1.97 17.38 25.94
CA GLU A 144 -2.39 17.88 24.63
C GLU A 144 -1.32 18.82 24.06
N VAL A 145 -1.14 18.77 22.76
CA VAL A 145 -0.28 19.70 22.02
C VAL A 145 -1.07 20.34 20.90
N GLU A 146 -0.89 21.65 20.70
CA GLU A 146 -1.46 22.37 19.56
C GLU A 146 -0.41 22.48 18.45
N LEU A 147 -0.81 22.15 17.23
CA LEU A 147 0.01 22.19 16.03
C LEU A 147 -0.63 23.11 15.02
N THR A 148 0.16 23.97 14.42
CA THR A 148 -0.21 24.80 13.27
C THR A 148 0.47 24.28 12.01
N ALA A 149 0.18 24.88 10.86
CA ALA A 149 0.79 24.52 9.57
C ALA A 149 2.31 24.36 9.68
N GLY A 150 2.84 23.24 9.19
CA GLY A 150 4.23 22.83 9.34
C GLY A 150 4.55 22.08 10.63
N GLY A 151 3.64 22.09 11.62
CA GLY A 151 3.80 21.32 12.87
C GLY A 151 3.73 19.80 12.64
N ILE A 152 4.50 19.06 13.45
CA ILE A 152 4.60 17.60 13.36
C ILE A 152 4.54 16.98 14.75
N VAL A 153 3.89 15.82 14.89
CA VAL A 153 3.93 14.98 16.08
C VAL A 153 4.14 13.53 15.68
N TYR A 154 4.97 12.83 16.44
CA TYR A 154 5.19 11.40 16.36
C TYR A 154 4.39 10.69 17.45
N LEU A 155 3.69 9.63 17.10
CA LEU A 155 2.98 8.75 18.02
C LEU A 155 3.50 7.33 17.85
N SER A 156 3.93 6.72 18.94
CA SER A 156 4.36 5.33 18.95
C SER A 156 3.19 4.38 18.68
N ALA A 157 3.50 3.17 18.23
CA ALA A 157 2.48 2.15 18.00
C ALA A 157 1.63 1.92 19.26
N ARG A 158 0.32 1.79 19.05
CA ARG A 158 -0.71 1.52 20.08
C ARG A 158 -0.87 2.61 21.16
N LEU A 159 -0.28 3.78 20.98
CA LEU A 159 -0.54 4.91 21.86
C LEU A 159 -1.98 5.40 21.68
N PRO A 160 -2.84 5.43 22.73
CA PRO A 160 -4.14 6.06 22.66
C PRO A 160 -3.99 7.56 22.40
N HIS A 161 -4.70 8.09 21.41
CA HIS A 161 -4.60 9.48 21.04
C HIS A 161 -5.90 10.01 20.44
N THR A 162 -6.04 11.32 20.49
CA THR A 162 -7.16 12.09 19.93
C THR A 162 -6.63 13.14 18.97
N VAL A 163 -7.45 13.55 18.02
CA VAL A 163 -7.19 14.70 17.14
C VAL A 163 -8.43 15.57 17.13
N TYR A 164 -8.28 16.89 17.32
CA TYR A 164 -9.35 17.85 17.31
C TYR A 164 -8.98 19.07 16.45
N ALA A 165 -9.88 19.50 15.58
CA ALA A 165 -9.70 20.65 14.72
C ALA A 165 -10.17 21.92 15.42
N VAL A 166 -9.21 22.76 15.83
CA VAL A 166 -9.47 24.07 16.44
C VAL A 166 -10.03 25.06 15.43
N GLU A 167 -9.62 24.89 14.17
CA GLU A 167 -10.12 25.62 13.00
C GLU A 167 -10.12 24.67 11.80
N PRO A 168 -10.74 25.06 10.66
CA PRO A 168 -10.69 24.22 9.46
C PRO A 168 -9.26 23.86 9.10
N SER A 169 -8.95 22.57 8.97
CA SER A 169 -7.57 22.09 8.96
C SER A 169 -7.37 20.96 7.97
N LYS A 170 -6.14 20.86 7.42
CA LYS A 170 -5.68 19.71 6.64
C LYS A 170 -4.46 19.09 7.31
N MET A 171 -4.45 17.77 7.41
CA MET A 171 -3.31 17.04 7.97
C MET A 171 -2.93 15.85 7.10
N LEU A 172 -1.65 15.54 7.10
CA LEU A 172 -1.10 14.32 6.55
C LEU A 172 -0.79 13.34 7.69
N LEU A 173 -1.39 12.16 7.64
CA LEU A 173 -1.08 11.02 8.49
C LEU A 173 -0.18 10.07 7.72
N GLN A 174 1.02 9.80 8.24
CA GLN A 174 1.96 8.86 7.70
C GLN A 174 2.08 7.67 8.65
N MET A 175 1.79 6.47 8.14
CA MET A 175 1.83 5.20 8.90
C MET A 175 2.98 4.36 8.39
N PHE A 176 3.84 3.89 9.31
CA PHE A 176 5.04 3.12 8.99
C PHE A 176 4.85 1.65 9.37
N ASP A 177 4.64 0.80 8.38
CA ASP A 177 4.54 -0.65 8.58
C ASP A 177 5.95 -1.25 8.55
N ASN A 178 6.61 -1.24 9.71
CA ASN A 178 7.90 -1.91 9.87
C ASN A 178 7.68 -3.43 9.93
N ARG A 179 7.53 -4.05 8.77
CA ARG A 179 7.66 -5.49 8.64
C ARG A 179 9.15 -5.84 8.61
N GLY A 180 9.75 -5.88 9.78
CA GLY A 180 11.09 -6.37 10.00
C GLY A 180 11.09 -7.81 10.48
#